data_9a93275dd7bdda05bde1cb71922782f1
#
_entry.id   9a93275dd7bdda05bde1cb71922782f1
#
_cell.length_a   1.000
_cell.length_b   1.000
_cell.length_c   1.000
_cell.angle_alpha   90.00
_cell.angle_beta   90.00
_cell.angle_gamma   90.00
#
_symmetry.space_group_name_H-M   'P 1'
#
loop_
_entity.id
_entity.type
_entity.pdbx_description
1 polymer ?
#
loop_
_entity_poly.entity_id
_entity_poly.type
_entity_poly.pdbx_seq_one_letter_code
_entity_poly.pdbx_strand_id
1 'polypeptide(L)'
;MNIATLFNAMPGALAQGLIWAIMAIGVYLTFRILDVADLTVDGTLGLGGAVCIMCMISGMNVWLSLLLAFGAGLLAGLVTGLFHTFMGIPAILAGILTQLSLYSVNLKIMGKANQAINVDKYDLLVSLRYIKGVPFYRNTILIVAVLMVVVIAILYWFFGTELGCSIRATGCNANMARAQGINTNFNIVLGLMLSNGLVAFSGALLSQYQGFADVQMGRGAIVIGLAAVVIGEAVFSKIFRNFALKLLSVGIGSVIYYIVMQICIWFKIDTDLLKMLSAIVVAIFLAVPYWKAKYFTRVAAKKGGSSNA
;
A
#
# COMPACT_ATOMS: atom_id res chain seq x y z
N MET A 1 -2.83 -18.16 -28.14
CA MET A 1 -3.17 -17.37 -26.93
C MET A 1 -4.68 -17.37 -26.81
N ASN A 2 -5.23 -17.89 -25.71
CA ASN A 2 -6.68 -18.05 -25.58
C ASN A 2 -7.21 -16.89 -24.71
N ILE A 3 -8.04 -16.03 -25.28
CA ILE A 3 -8.61 -14.86 -24.59
C ILE A 3 -9.40 -15.30 -23.35
N ALA A 4 -10.00 -16.49 -23.37
CA ALA A 4 -10.71 -17.06 -22.23
C ALA A 4 -9.80 -17.27 -21.00
N THR A 5 -8.50 -17.54 -21.18
CA THR A 5 -7.56 -17.66 -20.05
C THR A 5 -7.31 -16.34 -19.35
N LEU A 6 -7.27 -15.22 -20.10
CA LEU A 6 -7.16 -13.88 -19.54
C LEU A 6 -8.38 -13.53 -18.67
N PHE A 7 -9.61 -13.73 -19.20
CA PHE A 7 -10.83 -13.47 -18.43
C PHE A 7 -10.92 -14.35 -17.18
N ASN A 8 -10.43 -15.59 -17.26
CA ASN A 8 -10.40 -16.48 -16.11
C ASN A 8 -9.41 -16.08 -15.02
N ALA A 9 -8.36 -15.34 -15.35
CA ALA A 9 -7.34 -14.84 -14.41
C ALA A 9 -7.68 -13.45 -13.82
N MET A 10 -8.55 -12.68 -14.47
CA MET A 10 -8.93 -11.34 -14.03
C MET A 10 -9.47 -11.25 -12.59
N PRO A 11 -10.33 -12.16 -12.10
CA PRO A 11 -10.80 -12.10 -10.72
C PRO A 11 -9.68 -12.23 -9.70
N GLY A 12 -8.63 -13.03 -9.99
CA GLY A 12 -7.44 -13.12 -9.14
C GLY A 12 -6.64 -11.81 -9.09
N ALA A 13 -6.46 -11.15 -10.25
CA ALA A 13 -5.81 -9.85 -10.33
C ALA A 13 -6.60 -8.76 -9.58
N LEU A 14 -7.93 -8.78 -9.66
CA LEU A 14 -8.79 -7.87 -8.90
C LEU A 14 -8.64 -8.09 -7.40
N ALA A 15 -8.70 -9.33 -6.91
CA ALA A 15 -8.54 -9.64 -5.50
C ALA A 15 -7.17 -9.18 -4.98
N GLN A 16 -6.11 -9.49 -5.71
CA GLN A 16 -4.76 -9.08 -5.36
C GLN A 16 -4.60 -7.56 -5.40
N GLY A 17 -5.13 -6.90 -6.44
CA GLY A 17 -5.13 -5.44 -6.55
C GLY A 17 -5.83 -4.74 -5.39
N LEU A 18 -6.94 -5.30 -4.88
CA LEU A 18 -7.66 -4.77 -3.71
C LEU A 18 -6.88 -4.95 -2.40
N ILE A 19 -6.17 -6.08 -2.22
CA ILE A 19 -5.31 -6.29 -1.04
C ILE A 19 -4.19 -5.25 -1.03
N TRP A 20 -3.51 -5.09 -2.15
CA TRP A 20 -2.44 -4.10 -2.31
C TRP A 20 -2.95 -2.65 -2.27
N ALA A 21 -4.24 -2.41 -2.54
CA ALA A 21 -4.86 -1.10 -2.40
C ALA A 21 -4.78 -0.59 -0.95
N ILE A 22 -4.98 -1.47 0.04
CA ILE A 22 -4.86 -1.11 1.46
C ILE A 22 -3.43 -0.67 1.79
N MET A 23 -2.42 -1.40 1.28
CA MET A 23 -1.02 -1.02 1.41
C MET A 23 -0.72 0.32 0.71
N ALA A 24 -1.21 0.50 -0.51
CA ALA A 24 -1.02 1.74 -1.27
C ALA A 24 -1.65 2.95 -0.57
N ILE A 25 -2.79 2.77 0.13
CA ILE A 25 -3.37 3.81 1.00
C ILE A 25 -2.41 4.15 2.15
N GLY A 26 -1.76 3.15 2.77
CA GLY A 26 -0.72 3.39 3.78
C GLY A 26 0.43 4.23 3.20
N VAL A 27 0.96 3.84 2.04
CA VAL A 27 2.02 4.60 1.33
C VAL A 27 1.57 6.02 0.97
N TYR A 28 0.29 6.21 0.59
CA TYR A 28 -0.28 7.53 0.32
C TYR A 28 -0.22 8.45 1.55
N LEU A 29 -0.44 7.90 2.76
CA LEU A 29 -0.35 8.69 4.00
C LEU A 29 1.06 9.23 4.25
N THR A 30 2.10 8.44 4.05
CA THR A 30 3.48 8.89 4.25
C THR A 30 3.95 9.78 3.11
N PHE A 31 3.78 9.33 1.87
CA PHE A 31 4.34 10.00 0.72
C PHE A 31 3.60 11.30 0.34
N ARG A 32 2.25 11.32 0.45
CA ARG A 32 1.45 12.46 -0.04
C ARG A 32 0.91 13.36 1.06
N ILE A 33 0.62 12.81 2.25
CA ILE A 33 0.07 13.61 3.35
C ILE A 33 1.17 14.13 4.24
N LEU A 34 2.16 13.29 4.63
CA LEU A 34 3.27 13.69 5.50
C LEU A 34 4.48 14.25 4.74
N ASP A 35 4.58 14.01 3.43
CA ASP A 35 5.75 14.32 2.61
C ASP A 35 7.05 13.68 3.13
N VAL A 36 6.93 12.43 3.62
CA VAL A 36 8.03 11.63 4.18
C VAL A 36 8.20 10.36 3.36
N ALA A 37 9.41 10.13 2.83
CA ALA A 37 9.75 8.89 2.14
C ALA A 37 10.03 7.79 3.17
N ASP A 38 9.10 6.84 3.32
CA ASP A 38 9.19 5.74 4.28
C ASP A 38 9.49 4.42 3.58
N LEU A 39 10.72 3.93 3.71
CA LEU A 39 11.16 2.64 3.17
C LEU A 39 10.90 1.46 4.11
N THR A 40 10.33 1.70 5.30
CA THR A 40 9.97 0.65 6.27
C THR A 40 8.90 -0.30 5.70
N VAL A 41 8.07 0.21 4.78
CA VAL A 41 6.97 -0.50 4.10
C VAL A 41 7.37 -1.90 3.63
N ASP A 42 8.55 -2.03 3.00
CA ASP A 42 9.04 -3.31 2.50
C ASP A 42 9.25 -4.36 3.61
N GLY A 43 9.70 -3.93 4.80
CA GLY A 43 9.85 -4.81 5.98
C GLY A 43 8.53 -5.08 6.69
N THR A 44 7.70 -4.04 6.80
CA THR A 44 6.45 -4.08 7.56
C THR A 44 5.39 -4.96 6.90
N LEU A 45 5.36 -5.02 5.57
CA LEU A 45 4.45 -5.93 4.84
C LEU A 45 4.75 -7.39 5.19
N GLY A 46 6.04 -7.76 5.23
CA GLY A 46 6.49 -9.08 5.68
C GLY A 46 6.18 -9.34 7.15
N LEU A 47 6.32 -8.33 8.02
CA LEU A 47 5.98 -8.42 9.44
C LEU A 47 4.50 -8.75 9.64
N GLY A 48 3.61 -8.06 8.92
CA GLY A 48 2.17 -8.32 8.98
C GLY A 48 1.83 -9.76 8.61
N GLY A 49 2.43 -10.27 7.51
CA GLY A 49 2.28 -11.68 7.11
C GLY A 49 2.81 -12.66 8.13
N ALA A 50 4.02 -12.43 8.65
CA ALA A 50 4.66 -13.27 9.66
C ALA A 50 3.83 -13.38 10.94
N VAL A 51 3.40 -12.25 11.51
CA VAL A 51 2.59 -12.20 12.73
C VAL A 51 1.25 -12.89 12.51
N CYS A 52 0.55 -12.58 11.42
CA CYS A 52 -0.77 -13.16 11.12
C CYS A 52 -0.70 -14.69 11.00
N ILE A 53 0.21 -15.21 10.18
CA ILE A 53 0.36 -16.67 9.96
C ILE A 53 0.75 -17.39 11.26
N MET A 54 1.68 -16.85 12.04
CA MET A 54 2.11 -17.47 13.30
C MET A 54 1.01 -17.46 14.37
N CYS A 55 0.24 -16.37 14.49
CA CYS A 55 -0.92 -16.31 15.38
C CYS A 55 -1.98 -17.35 14.99
N MET A 56 -2.25 -17.52 13.69
CA MET A 56 -3.20 -18.51 13.21
C MET A 56 -2.72 -19.95 13.44
N ILE A 57 -1.43 -20.24 13.23
CA ILE A 57 -0.84 -21.56 13.55
C ILE A 57 -0.94 -21.86 15.04
N SER A 58 -0.83 -20.84 15.90
CA SER A 58 -1.03 -20.96 17.35
C SER A 58 -2.50 -21.14 17.78
N GLY A 59 -3.43 -21.22 16.82
CA GLY A 59 -4.85 -21.43 17.08
C GLY A 59 -5.66 -20.19 17.42
N MET A 60 -5.12 -18.98 17.20
CA MET A 60 -5.84 -17.74 17.42
C MET A 60 -6.87 -17.49 16.33
N ASN A 61 -7.94 -16.74 16.68
CA ASN A 61 -8.96 -16.32 15.72
C ASN A 61 -8.35 -15.40 14.66
N VAL A 62 -8.83 -15.54 13.41
CA VAL A 62 -8.38 -14.76 12.23
C VAL A 62 -8.45 -13.25 12.48
N TRP A 63 -9.55 -12.76 13.07
CA TRP A 63 -9.73 -11.34 13.35
C TRP A 63 -8.71 -10.80 14.36
N LEU A 64 -8.43 -11.59 15.40
CA LEU A 64 -7.42 -11.24 16.39
C LEU A 64 -6.01 -11.24 15.76
N SER A 65 -5.72 -12.21 14.88
CA SER A 65 -4.45 -12.28 14.16
C SER A 65 -4.24 -11.07 13.25
N LEU A 66 -5.31 -10.58 12.60
CA LEU A 66 -5.28 -9.35 11.79
C LEU A 66 -5.04 -8.09 12.64
N LEU A 67 -5.70 -8.00 13.80
CA LEU A 67 -5.49 -6.87 14.72
C LEU A 67 -4.08 -6.85 15.30
N LEU A 68 -3.53 -8.03 15.66
CA LEU A 68 -2.14 -8.15 16.14
C LEU A 68 -1.13 -7.77 15.03
N ALA A 69 -1.39 -8.17 13.79
CA ALA A 69 -0.57 -7.78 12.65
C ALA A 69 -0.58 -6.26 12.43
N PHE A 70 -1.77 -5.63 12.51
CA PHE A 70 -1.90 -4.17 12.46
C PHE A 70 -1.13 -3.50 13.59
N GLY A 71 -1.27 -4.01 14.84
CA GLY A 71 -0.53 -3.51 16.01
C GLY A 71 0.99 -3.63 15.85
N ALA A 72 1.48 -4.75 15.31
CA ALA A 72 2.90 -4.92 15.00
C ALA A 72 3.40 -3.89 13.99
N GLY A 73 2.57 -3.57 12.97
CA GLY A 73 2.86 -2.51 12.01
C GLY A 73 2.92 -1.12 12.66
N LEU A 74 2.00 -0.81 13.59
CA LEU A 74 2.05 0.43 14.38
C LEU A 74 3.38 0.56 15.13
N LEU A 75 3.85 -0.52 15.76
CA LEU A 75 5.14 -0.54 16.47
C LEU A 75 6.32 -0.35 15.51
N ALA A 76 6.31 -0.96 14.33
CA ALA A 76 7.35 -0.76 13.33
C ALA A 76 7.40 0.72 12.88
N GLY A 77 6.26 1.33 12.61
CA GLY A 77 6.17 2.76 12.30
C GLY A 77 6.60 3.68 13.45
N LEU A 78 6.31 3.29 14.70
CA LEU A 78 6.80 3.99 15.90
C LEU A 78 8.34 4.01 15.93
N VAL A 79 8.99 2.87 15.71
CA VAL A 79 10.46 2.77 15.72
C VAL A 79 11.06 3.66 14.64
N THR A 80 10.54 3.61 13.40
CA THR A 80 11.00 4.49 12.32
C THR A 80 10.78 5.96 12.65
N GLY A 81 9.62 6.29 13.22
CA GLY A 81 9.30 7.65 13.65
C GLY A 81 10.24 8.16 14.74
N LEU A 82 10.60 7.33 15.71
CA LEU A 82 11.57 7.68 16.76
C LEU A 82 12.99 7.88 16.19
N PHE A 83 13.42 7.02 15.28
CA PHE A 83 14.71 7.21 14.61
C PHE A 83 14.77 8.55 13.86
N HIS A 84 13.68 8.90 13.18
CA HIS A 84 13.63 10.14 12.43
C HIS A 84 13.51 11.39 13.31
N THR A 85 12.58 11.37 14.29
CA THR A 85 12.24 12.60 15.05
C THR A 85 13.10 12.81 16.30
N PHE A 86 13.46 11.71 17.01
CA PHE A 86 14.21 11.79 18.25
C PHE A 86 15.73 11.69 18.02
N MET A 87 16.16 10.78 17.12
CA MET A 87 17.59 10.63 16.80
C MET A 87 18.05 11.55 15.67
N GLY A 88 17.15 12.25 14.98
CA GLY A 88 17.49 13.16 13.88
C GLY A 88 17.98 12.46 12.61
N ILE A 89 17.75 11.15 12.48
CA ILE A 89 18.17 10.37 11.31
C ILE A 89 17.30 10.76 10.10
N PRO A 90 17.87 11.00 8.90
CA PRO A 90 17.08 11.25 7.71
C PRO A 90 16.01 10.15 7.48
N ALA A 91 14.78 10.53 7.09
CA ALA A 91 13.64 9.63 7.02
C ALA A 91 13.89 8.36 6.18
N ILE A 92 14.53 8.53 5.02
CA ILE A 92 14.90 7.41 4.13
C ILE A 92 15.81 6.42 4.87
N LEU A 93 16.82 6.93 5.56
CA LEU A 93 17.79 6.10 6.28
C LEU A 93 17.14 5.41 7.49
N ALA A 94 16.30 6.13 8.24
CA ALA A 94 15.50 5.57 9.34
C ALA A 94 14.63 4.39 8.86
N GLY A 95 13.97 4.54 7.71
CA GLY A 95 13.18 3.48 7.07
C GLY A 95 14.02 2.26 6.69
N ILE A 96 15.20 2.46 6.09
CA ILE A 96 16.12 1.36 5.73
C ILE A 96 16.61 0.62 6.99
N LEU A 97 16.97 1.32 8.05
CA LEU A 97 17.42 0.71 9.30
C LEU A 97 16.32 -0.15 9.95
N THR A 98 15.09 0.38 9.99
CA THR A 98 13.94 -0.38 10.49
C THR A 98 13.65 -1.59 9.60
N GLN A 99 13.68 -1.44 8.27
CA GLN A 99 13.47 -2.55 7.33
C GLN A 99 14.48 -3.68 7.54
N LEU A 100 15.78 -3.36 7.69
CA LEU A 100 16.83 -4.34 7.98
C LEU A 100 16.59 -5.05 9.34
N SER A 101 16.18 -4.30 10.35
CA SER A 101 15.84 -4.87 11.65
C SER A 101 14.62 -5.80 11.56
N LEU A 102 13.60 -5.40 10.82
CA LEU A 102 12.39 -6.19 10.60
C LEU A 102 12.66 -7.50 9.87
N TYR A 103 13.65 -7.55 8.98
CA TYR A 103 14.06 -8.81 8.35
C TYR A 103 14.43 -9.87 9.41
N SER A 104 15.25 -9.50 10.39
CA SER A 104 15.66 -10.39 11.47
C SER A 104 14.51 -10.74 12.44
N VAL A 105 13.64 -9.76 12.73
CA VAL A 105 12.45 -9.95 13.57
C VAL A 105 11.49 -10.92 12.89
N ASN A 106 11.21 -10.75 11.60
CA ASN A 106 10.32 -11.62 10.82
C ASN A 106 10.85 -13.05 10.78
N LEU A 107 12.16 -13.22 10.56
CA LEU A 107 12.81 -14.54 10.58
C LEU A 107 12.69 -15.19 11.95
N LYS A 108 12.87 -14.42 13.04
CA LYS A 108 12.74 -14.91 14.41
C LYS A 108 11.30 -15.33 14.74
N ILE A 109 10.30 -14.56 14.31
CA ILE A 109 8.87 -14.86 14.51
C ILE A 109 8.49 -16.14 13.78
N MET A 110 8.86 -16.30 12.50
CA MET A 110 8.51 -17.47 11.68
C MET A 110 9.38 -18.69 11.94
N GLY A 111 10.58 -18.52 12.51
CA GLY A 111 11.57 -19.59 12.71
C GLY A 111 12.22 -20.11 11.41
N LYS A 112 11.74 -19.70 10.26
CA LYS A 112 12.26 -20.04 8.92
C LYS A 112 11.91 -18.96 7.90
N ALA A 113 12.58 -18.96 6.75
CA ALA A 113 12.41 -17.91 5.74
C ALA A 113 11.01 -17.87 5.11
N ASN A 114 10.37 -19.03 4.97
CA ASN A 114 9.01 -19.16 4.42
C ASN A 114 8.17 -20.07 5.30
N GLN A 115 7.00 -19.60 5.72
CA GLN A 115 6.04 -20.33 6.53
C GLN A 115 4.73 -20.48 5.78
N ALA A 116 4.44 -21.70 5.33
CA ALA A 116 3.16 -22.04 4.73
C ALA A 116 2.11 -22.33 5.80
N ILE A 117 0.83 -22.02 5.49
CA ILE A 117 -0.33 -22.39 6.30
C ILE A 117 -1.20 -23.36 5.52
N ASN A 118 -1.74 -24.36 6.22
CA ASN A 118 -2.66 -25.28 5.59
C ASN A 118 -4.05 -24.66 5.50
N VAL A 119 -4.45 -24.31 4.27
CA VAL A 119 -5.73 -23.62 3.96
C VAL A 119 -6.96 -24.46 4.33
N ASP A 120 -6.83 -25.80 4.39
CA ASP A 120 -7.95 -26.69 4.72
C ASP A 120 -8.15 -26.84 6.25
N LYS A 121 -7.11 -26.56 7.05
CA LYS A 121 -7.15 -26.70 8.50
C LYS A 121 -7.60 -25.44 9.23
N TYR A 122 -7.35 -24.27 8.65
CA TYR A 122 -7.60 -22.99 9.28
C TYR A 122 -8.67 -22.20 8.50
N ASP A 123 -9.61 -21.58 9.23
CA ASP A 123 -10.60 -20.67 8.63
C ASP A 123 -9.90 -19.37 8.21
N LEU A 124 -9.64 -19.24 6.91
CA LEU A 124 -9.07 -18.02 6.32
C LEU A 124 -10.18 -17.06 5.95
N LEU A 125 -9.97 -15.77 6.21
CA LEU A 125 -10.89 -14.72 5.78
C LEU A 125 -10.80 -14.52 4.26
N VAL A 126 -9.58 -14.61 3.72
CA VAL A 126 -9.23 -14.34 2.33
C VAL A 126 -8.39 -15.50 1.80
N SER A 127 -8.78 -16.09 0.67
CA SER A 127 -8.00 -17.16 0.05
C SER A 127 -8.17 -17.14 -1.47
N LEU A 128 -7.14 -17.55 -2.17
CA LEU A 128 -7.16 -17.73 -3.63
C LEU A 128 -8.23 -18.74 -4.07
N ARG A 129 -8.57 -19.69 -3.20
CA ARG A 129 -9.64 -20.68 -3.46
C ARG A 129 -11.05 -20.10 -3.39
N TYR A 130 -11.25 -18.99 -2.66
CA TYR A 130 -12.57 -18.34 -2.45
C TYR A 130 -12.93 -17.32 -3.54
N ILE A 131 -12.33 -17.43 -4.73
CA ILE A 131 -12.60 -16.55 -5.87
C ILE A 131 -13.70 -17.13 -6.78
N LYS A 132 -13.74 -18.46 -6.97
CA LYS A 132 -14.68 -19.13 -7.85
C LYS A 132 -15.43 -20.25 -7.14
N GLY A 133 -16.72 -20.40 -7.45
CA GLY A 133 -17.54 -21.50 -6.95
C GLY A 133 -17.94 -21.43 -5.47
N VAL A 134 -17.85 -20.25 -4.84
CA VAL A 134 -18.13 -20.04 -3.42
C VAL A 134 -19.35 -19.12 -3.26
N PRO A 135 -20.16 -19.25 -2.19
CA PRO A 135 -21.24 -18.33 -1.88
C PRO A 135 -20.78 -16.88 -1.88
N PHE A 136 -21.65 -15.96 -2.29
CA PHE A 136 -21.34 -14.52 -2.45
C PHE A 136 -20.67 -13.89 -1.21
N TYR A 137 -21.10 -14.27 -0.01
CA TYR A 137 -20.58 -13.77 1.26
C TYR A 137 -19.16 -14.27 1.62
N ARG A 138 -18.65 -15.31 0.97
CA ARG A 138 -17.30 -15.86 1.14
C ARG A 138 -16.35 -15.46 0.01
N ASN A 139 -16.81 -14.64 -0.92
CA ASN A 139 -15.99 -14.23 -2.05
C ASN A 139 -14.89 -13.27 -1.57
N THR A 140 -13.64 -13.64 -1.82
CA THR A 140 -12.45 -12.84 -1.47
C THR A 140 -12.52 -11.41 -1.97
N ILE A 141 -12.98 -11.19 -3.20
CA ILE A 141 -13.08 -9.85 -3.80
C ILE A 141 -14.03 -8.98 -2.99
N LEU A 142 -15.19 -9.51 -2.61
CA LEU A 142 -16.19 -8.78 -1.83
C LEU A 142 -15.67 -8.45 -0.43
N ILE A 143 -15.08 -9.43 0.25
CA ILE A 143 -14.55 -9.24 1.62
C ILE A 143 -13.47 -8.15 1.62
N VAL A 144 -12.50 -8.23 0.70
CA VAL A 144 -11.40 -7.24 0.64
C VAL A 144 -11.92 -5.87 0.20
N ALA A 145 -12.89 -5.80 -0.73
CA ALA A 145 -13.52 -4.54 -1.11
C ALA A 145 -14.23 -3.88 0.07
N VAL A 146 -14.98 -4.64 0.87
CA VAL A 146 -15.62 -4.14 2.09
C VAL A 146 -14.58 -3.66 3.10
N LEU A 147 -13.51 -4.43 3.33
CA LEU A 147 -12.41 -4.02 4.22
C LEU A 147 -11.75 -2.72 3.75
N MET A 148 -11.50 -2.58 2.44
CA MET A 148 -10.95 -1.35 1.87
C MET A 148 -11.88 -0.15 2.11
N VAL A 149 -13.18 -0.31 1.90
CA VAL A 149 -14.17 0.76 2.16
C VAL A 149 -14.21 1.12 3.64
N VAL A 150 -14.16 0.14 4.55
CA VAL A 150 -14.09 0.37 5.99
C VAL A 150 -12.83 1.13 6.37
N VAL A 151 -11.67 0.74 5.84
CA VAL A 151 -10.40 1.46 6.06
C VAL A 151 -10.50 2.92 5.57
N ILE A 152 -11.06 3.15 4.38
CA ILE A 152 -11.26 4.50 3.84
C ILE A 152 -12.20 5.31 4.74
N ALA A 153 -13.29 4.72 5.24
CA ALA A 153 -14.25 5.38 6.13
C ALA A 153 -13.60 5.77 7.47
N ILE A 154 -12.83 4.87 8.08
CA ILE A 154 -12.09 5.14 9.32
C ILE A 154 -11.06 6.25 9.11
N LEU A 155 -10.30 6.20 8.03
CA LEU A 155 -9.31 7.24 7.71
C LEU A 155 -9.99 8.58 7.41
N TYR A 156 -11.09 8.59 6.69
CA TYR A 156 -11.85 9.81 6.41
C TYR A 156 -12.32 10.48 7.71
N TRP A 157 -12.88 9.69 8.63
CA TRP A 157 -13.28 10.18 9.95
C TRP A 157 -12.07 10.68 10.74
N PHE A 158 -10.98 9.91 10.82
CA PHE A 158 -9.77 10.27 11.55
C PHE A 158 -9.13 11.57 11.03
N PHE A 159 -8.98 11.71 9.71
CA PHE A 159 -8.42 12.93 9.10
C PHE A 159 -9.36 14.13 9.11
N GLY A 160 -10.60 13.96 9.54
CA GLY A 160 -11.54 15.02 9.90
C GLY A 160 -11.41 15.52 11.34
N THR A 161 -10.71 14.80 12.22
CA THR A 161 -10.43 15.21 13.60
C THR A 161 -9.30 16.25 13.68
N GLU A 162 -9.16 16.91 14.84
CA GLU A 162 -8.07 17.88 15.09
C GLU A 162 -6.68 17.26 14.87
N LEU A 163 -6.47 16.03 15.34
CA LEU A 163 -5.22 15.29 15.12
C LEU A 163 -4.95 15.05 13.63
N GLY A 164 -5.95 14.60 12.89
CA GLY A 164 -5.82 14.39 11.45
C GLY A 164 -5.54 15.66 10.67
N CYS A 165 -6.21 16.78 11.03
CA CYS A 165 -5.93 18.08 10.45
C CYS A 165 -4.51 18.57 10.78
N SER A 166 -4.04 18.33 12.01
CA SER A 166 -2.69 18.65 12.47
C SER A 166 -1.61 17.86 11.70
N ILE A 167 -1.83 16.57 11.42
CA ILE A 167 -0.93 15.74 10.58
C ILE A 167 -0.85 16.31 9.15
N ARG A 168 -2.00 16.67 8.57
CA ARG A 168 -2.05 17.26 7.21
C ARG A 168 -1.35 18.61 7.16
N ALA A 169 -1.52 19.45 8.17
CA ALA A 169 -0.84 20.75 8.29
C ALA A 169 0.68 20.56 8.40
N THR A 170 1.13 19.57 9.18
CA THR A 170 2.55 19.21 9.33
C THR A 170 3.20 18.82 8.00
N GLY A 171 2.53 18.00 7.19
CA GLY A 171 3.05 17.60 5.88
C GLY A 171 3.01 18.72 4.83
N CYS A 172 2.04 19.65 4.91
CA CYS A 172 2.01 20.78 4.01
C CYS A 172 3.14 21.79 4.27
N ASN A 173 3.36 22.15 5.54
CA ASN A 173 4.45 23.05 5.96
C ASN A 173 4.75 22.88 7.45
N ALA A 174 5.79 22.10 7.76
CA ALA A 174 6.18 21.80 9.13
C ALA A 174 6.59 23.06 9.92
N ASN A 175 7.22 24.05 9.28
CA ASN A 175 7.64 25.30 9.95
C ASN A 175 6.42 26.14 10.35
N MET A 176 5.45 26.27 9.46
CA MET A 176 4.20 26.96 9.75
C MET A 176 3.41 26.25 10.86
N ALA A 177 3.34 24.92 10.81
CA ALA A 177 2.65 24.14 11.84
C ALA A 177 3.29 24.33 13.23
N ARG A 178 4.63 24.36 13.32
CA ARG A 178 5.34 24.67 14.58
C ARG A 178 5.06 26.08 15.07
N ALA A 179 5.01 27.07 14.19
CA ALA A 179 4.68 28.46 14.55
C ALA A 179 3.27 28.59 15.15
N GLN A 180 2.35 27.68 14.79
CA GLN A 180 1.00 27.58 15.36
C GLN A 180 0.94 26.70 16.63
N GLY A 181 2.09 26.31 17.20
CA GLY A 181 2.16 25.50 18.41
C GLY A 181 1.91 23.99 18.21
N ILE A 182 1.84 23.51 16.95
CA ILE A 182 1.63 22.09 16.65
C ILE A 182 2.94 21.31 16.85
N ASN A 183 2.88 20.20 17.59
CA ASN A 183 4.01 19.29 17.74
C ASN A 183 4.19 18.42 16.48
N THR A 184 5.03 18.90 15.56
CA THR A 184 5.27 18.23 14.27
C THR A 184 5.94 16.86 14.43
N ASN A 185 6.80 16.68 15.45
CA ASN A 185 7.47 15.41 15.69
C ASN A 185 6.46 14.32 16.07
N PHE A 186 5.52 14.61 16.97
CA PHE A 186 4.45 13.71 17.33
C PHE A 186 3.59 13.34 16.12
N ASN A 187 3.25 14.31 15.29
CA ASN A 187 2.43 14.09 14.08
C ASN A 187 3.13 13.20 13.05
N ILE A 188 4.45 13.37 12.85
CA ILE A 188 5.24 12.53 11.96
C ILE A 188 5.26 11.08 12.47
N VAL A 189 5.53 10.88 13.77
CA VAL A 189 5.53 9.54 14.38
C VAL A 189 4.17 8.90 14.23
N LEU A 190 3.08 9.59 14.57
CA LEU A 190 1.72 9.06 14.47
C LEU A 190 1.33 8.69 13.03
N GLY A 191 1.71 9.53 12.07
CA GLY A 191 1.44 9.24 10.67
C GLY A 191 2.23 8.04 10.12
N LEU A 192 3.51 7.89 10.52
CA LEU A 192 4.31 6.71 10.21
C LEU A 192 3.74 5.44 10.86
N MET A 193 3.26 5.53 12.11
CA MET A 193 2.57 4.43 12.78
C MET A 193 1.34 3.98 12.00
N LEU A 194 0.43 4.90 11.68
CA LEU A 194 -0.80 4.58 10.96
C LEU A 194 -0.53 3.98 9.57
N SER A 195 0.42 4.55 8.84
CA SER A 195 0.83 4.02 7.53
C SER A 195 1.33 2.59 7.64
N ASN A 196 2.32 2.34 8.51
CA ASN A 196 2.90 1.01 8.68
C ASN A 196 1.91 0.01 9.27
N GLY A 197 0.94 0.44 10.09
CA GLY A 197 -0.19 -0.38 10.52
C GLY A 197 -1.01 -0.90 9.35
N LEU A 198 -1.39 -0.02 8.42
CA LEU A 198 -2.14 -0.40 7.21
C LEU A 198 -1.33 -1.32 6.29
N VAL A 199 -0.03 -1.06 6.16
CA VAL A 199 0.88 -1.91 5.38
C VAL A 199 0.94 -3.33 5.97
N ALA A 200 1.12 -3.45 7.29
CA ALA A 200 1.11 -4.75 7.97
C ALA A 200 -0.24 -5.46 7.86
N PHE A 201 -1.34 -4.72 7.96
CA PHE A 201 -2.68 -5.26 7.77
C PHE A 201 -2.87 -5.83 6.35
N SER A 202 -2.39 -5.10 5.32
CA SER A 202 -2.37 -5.60 3.95
C SER A 202 -1.47 -6.84 3.79
N GLY A 203 -0.29 -6.85 4.42
CA GLY A 203 0.62 -8.01 4.45
C GLY A 203 -0.02 -9.24 5.08
N ALA A 204 -0.80 -9.07 6.14
CA ALA A 204 -1.57 -10.13 6.77
C ALA A 204 -2.66 -10.71 5.85
N LEU A 205 -3.37 -9.86 5.12
CA LEU A 205 -4.35 -10.30 4.11
C LEU A 205 -3.68 -10.99 2.92
N LEU A 206 -2.53 -10.48 2.48
CA LEU A 206 -1.76 -11.04 1.38
C LEU A 206 -1.25 -12.45 1.70
N SER A 207 -0.73 -12.66 2.92
CA SER A 207 -0.24 -13.97 3.36
C SER A 207 -1.36 -15.00 3.49
N GLN A 208 -2.55 -14.60 3.94
CA GLN A 208 -3.74 -15.47 3.92
C GLN A 208 -4.17 -15.81 2.49
N TYR A 209 -4.17 -14.81 1.60
CA TYR A 209 -4.54 -14.99 0.19
C TYR A 209 -3.63 -15.99 -0.52
N GLN A 210 -2.31 -15.87 -0.31
CA GLN A 210 -1.30 -16.74 -0.90
C GLN A 210 -1.17 -18.10 -0.21
N GLY A 211 -1.56 -18.19 1.08
CA GLY A 211 -1.41 -19.38 1.91
C GLY A 211 0.00 -19.56 2.49
N PHE A 212 0.84 -18.52 2.45
CA PHE A 212 2.17 -18.52 3.07
C PHE A 212 2.63 -17.10 3.40
N ALA A 213 3.55 -16.98 4.36
CA ALA A 213 4.32 -15.76 4.60
C ALA A 213 5.80 -16.02 4.28
N ASP A 214 6.43 -15.06 3.62
CA ASP A 214 7.86 -15.06 3.31
C ASP A 214 8.51 -13.79 3.86
N VAL A 215 9.73 -13.91 4.39
CA VAL A 215 10.46 -12.76 4.96
C VAL A 215 10.68 -11.66 3.94
N GLN A 216 10.78 -12.03 2.66
CA GLN A 216 11.08 -11.12 1.56
C GLN A 216 9.84 -10.72 0.73
N MET A 217 8.63 -11.10 1.16
CA MET A 217 7.40 -10.84 0.39
C MET A 217 7.12 -9.35 0.16
N GLY A 218 7.68 -8.48 1.00
CA GLY A 218 7.52 -7.03 0.87
C GLY A 218 8.57 -6.34 0.02
N ARG A 219 9.59 -7.03 -0.50
CA ARG A 219 10.64 -6.40 -1.31
C ARG A 219 10.09 -5.76 -2.57
N GLY A 220 10.23 -4.44 -2.67
CA GLY A 220 9.72 -3.63 -3.77
C GLY A 220 8.25 -3.23 -3.61
N ALA A 221 7.64 -3.50 -2.46
CA ALA A 221 6.26 -3.12 -2.17
C ALA A 221 6.05 -1.60 -2.26
N ILE A 222 7.01 -0.82 -1.77
CA ILE A 222 6.95 0.64 -1.85
C ILE A 222 6.83 1.13 -3.30
N VAL A 223 7.54 0.49 -4.25
CA VAL A 223 7.47 0.88 -5.68
C VAL A 223 6.07 0.64 -6.24
N ILE A 224 5.45 -0.50 -5.89
CA ILE A 224 4.08 -0.82 -6.29
C ILE A 224 3.09 0.16 -5.65
N GLY A 225 3.28 0.48 -4.36
CA GLY A 225 2.45 1.46 -3.65
C GLY A 225 2.51 2.84 -4.27
N LEU A 226 3.71 3.35 -4.56
CA LEU A 226 3.89 4.63 -5.25
C LEU A 226 3.29 4.63 -6.66
N ALA A 227 3.44 3.53 -7.40
CA ALA A 227 2.80 3.39 -8.70
C ALA A 227 1.28 3.49 -8.59
N ALA A 228 0.67 2.79 -7.65
CA ALA A 228 -0.77 2.83 -7.40
C ALA A 228 -1.25 4.26 -7.07
N VAL A 229 -0.51 4.97 -6.21
CA VAL A 229 -0.79 6.38 -5.87
C VAL A 229 -0.76 7.26 -7.11
N VAL A 230 0.31 7.18 -7.91
CA VAL A 230 0.49 8.02 -9.10
C VAL A 230 -0.53 7.69 -10.19
N ILE A 231 -0.82 6.40 -10.43
CA ILE A 231 -1.86 5.97 -11.38
C ILE A 231 -3.21 6.52 -10.95
N GLY A 232 -3.56 6.37 -9.66
CA GLY A 232 -4.81 6.88 -9.11
C GLY A 232 -4.94 8.39 -9.26
N GLU A 233 -3.90 9.15 -8.91
CA GLU A 233 -3.89 10.61 -9.08
C GLU A 233 -3.93 11.02 -10.56
N ALA A 234 -3.16 10.37 -11.44
CA ALA A 234 -3.10 10.73 -12.85
C ALA A 234 -4.46 10.57 -13.57
N VAL A 235 -5.21 9.52 -13.20
CA VAL A 235 -6.50 9.20 -13.83
C VAL A 235 -7.64 10.00 -13.20
N PHE A 236 -7.68 10.15 -11.87
CA PHE A 236 -8.86 10.63 -11.15
C PHE A 236 -8.69 12.00 -10.48
N SER A 237 -7.52 12.66 -10.53
CA SER A 237 -7.27 13.94 -9.83
C SER A 237 -8.25 15.05 -10.17
N LYS A 238 -8.76 15.08 -11.39
CA LYS A 238 -9.72 16.10 -11.85
C LYS A 238 -11.15 15.85 -11.37
N ILE A 239 -11.49 14.57 -11.08
CA ILE A 239 -12.85 14.12 -10.74
C ILE A 239 -13.01 14.04 -9.23
N PHE A 240 -12.01 13.52 -8.52
CA PHE A 240 -12.06 13.22 -7.10
C PHE A 240 -11.40 14.33 -6.27
N ARG A 241 -12.23 15.28 -5.80
CA ARG A 241 -11.79 16.41 -4.98
C ARG A 241 -11.81 16.13 -3.47
N ASN A 242 -12.71 15.24 -3.01
CA ASN A 242 -12.82 14.87 -1.60
C ASN A 242 -11.69 13.93 -1.17
N PHE A 243 -11.30 14.02 0.11
CA PHE A 243 -10.26 13.18 0.69
C PHE A 243 -10.56 11.68 0.58
N ALA A 244 -11.78 11.25 0.92
CA ALA A 244 -12.21 9.85 0.78
C ALA A 244 -12.10 9.37 -0.67
N LEU A 245 -12.50 10.20 -1.64
CA LEU A 245 -12.42 9.87 -3.06
C LEU A 245 -10.97 9.80 -3.55
N LYS A 246 -10.06 10.61 -2.97
CA LYS A 246 -8.62 10.49 -3.26
C LYS A 246 -8.05 9.17 -2.77
N LEU A 247 -8.43 8.70 -1.56
CA LEU A 247 -8.05 7.37 -1.07
C LEU A 247 -8.62 6.26 -1.96
N LEU A 248 -9.88 6.40 -2.41
CA LEU A 248 -10.50 5.49 -3.36
C LEU A 248 -9.73 5.46 -4.69
N SER A 249 -9.28 6.61 -5.20
CA SER A 249 -8.50 6.67 -6.43
C SER A 249 -7.20 5.90 -6.34
N VAL A 250 -6.52 5.94 -5.19
CA VAL A 250 -5.32 5.13 -4.93
C VAL A 250 -5.66 3.64 -4.97
N GLY A 251 -6.77 3.24 -4.36
CA GLY A 251 -7.25 1.85 -4.42
C GLY A 251 -7.54 1.38 -5.84
N ILE A 252 -8.22 2.20 -6.65
CA ILE A 252 -8.46 1.89 -8.06
C ILE A 252 -7.14 1.87 -8.85
N GLY A 253 -6.19 2.76 -8.54
CA GLY A 253 -4.85 2.76 -9.12
C GLY A 253 -4.10 1.46 -8.91
N SER A 254 -4.18 0.87 -7.70
CA SER A 254 -3.63 -0.45 -7.39
C SER A 254 -4.28 -1.55 -8.23
N VAL A 255 -5.59 -1.54 -8.36
CA VAL A 255 -6.32 -2.51 -9.20
C VAL A 255 -5.91 -2.40 -10.67
N ILE A 256 -5.80 -1.18 -11.20
CA ILE A 256 -5.32 -0.94 -12.58
C ILE A 256 -3.91 -1.50 -12.75
N TYR A 257 -3.01 -1.25 -11.81
CA TYR A 257 -1.64 -1.78 -11.85
C TYR A 257 -1.64 -3.32 -11.95
N TYR A 258 -2.43 -4.01 -11.11
CA TYR A 258 -2.49 -5.48 -11.13
C TYR A 258 -3.15 -6.05 -12.38
N ILE A 259 -4.12 -5.34 -12.96
CA ILE A 259 -4.71 -5.72 -14.26
C ILE A 259 -3.64 -5.63 -15.37
N VAL A 260 -2.86 -4.55 -15.39
CA VAL A 260 -1.76 -4.39 -16.35
C VAL A 260 -0.73 -5.51 -16.19
N MET A 261 -0.33 -5.82 -14.94
CA MET A 261 0.59 -6.91 -14.66
C MET A 261 0.03 -8.27 -15.11
N GLN A 262 -1.27 -8.52 -14.92
CA GLN A 262 -1.92 -9.76 -15.38
C GLN A 262 -1.93 -9.88 -16.91
N ILE A 263 -2.11 -8.77 -17.63
CA ILE A 263 -2.01 -8.73 -19.08
C ILE A 263 -0.58 -9.06 -19.52
N CYS A 264 0.43 -8.53 -18.84
CA CYS A 264 1.83 -8.83 -19.12
C CYS A 264 2.16 -10.32 -18.92
N ILE A 265 1.64 -10.94 -17.84
CA ILE A 265 1.79 -12.38 -17.60
C ILE A 265 1.10 -13.20 -18.69
N TRP A 266 -0.07 -12.75 -19.17
CA TRP A 266 -0.78 -13.42 -20.26
C TRP A 266 0.01 -13.44 -21.58
N PHE A 267 0.86 -12.43 -21.84
CA PHE A 267 1.80 -12.44 -22.97
C PHE A 267 2.93 -13.47 -22.82
N LYS A 268 2.92 -14.29 -21.76
CA LYS A 268 3.94 -15.33 -21.46
C LYS A 268 5.35 -14.77 -21.35
N ILE A 269 5.49 -13.58 -20.78
CA ILE A 269 6.80 -13.02 -20.42
C ILE A 269 7.37 -13.86 -19.28
N ASP A 270 8.65 -14.20 -19.37
CA ASP A 270 9.34 -15.00 -18.37
C ASP A 270 9.17 -14.42 -16.96
N THR A 271 8.89 -15.30 -16.00
CA THR A 271 8.65 -14.92 -14.60
C THR A 271 9.81 -14.18 -13.98
N ASP A 272 11.02 -14.46 -14.42
CA ASP A 272 12.24 -13.79 -13.97
C ASP A 272 12.30 -12.31 -14.38
N LEU A 273 11.67 -11.96 -15.49
CA LEU A 273 11.58 -10.60 -16.01
C LEU A 273 10.41 -9.79 -15.41
N LEU A 274 9.52 -10.40 -14.62
CA LEU A 274 8.35 -9.70 -14.07
C LEU A 274 8.73 -8.51 -13.19
N LYS A 275 9.81 -8.60 -12.41
CA LYS A 275 10.29 -7.47 -11.58
C LYS A 275 10.81 -6.32 -12.45
N MET A 276 11.55 -6.62 -13.50
CA MET A 276 12.00 -5.61 -14.46
C MET A 276 10.82 -4.97 -15.20
N LEU A 277 9.87 -5.78 -15.63
CA LEU A 277 8.66 -5.30 -16.30
C LEU A 277 7.82 -4.40 -15.37
N SER A 278 7.65 -4.79 -14.11
CA SER A 278 6.95 -3.96 -13.11
C SER A 278 7.63 -2.61 -12.96
N ALA A 279 8.96 -2.56 -12.89
CA ALA A 279 9.71 -1.31 -12.81
C ALA A 279 9.52 -0.43 -14.07
N ILE A 280 9.51 -1.03 -15.27
CA ILE A 280 9.26 -0.31 -16.53
C ILE A 280 7.83 0.26 -16.54
N VAL A 281 6.82 -0.53 -16.17
CA VAL A 281 5.43 -0.10 -16.07
C VAL A 281 5.31 1.09 -15.12
N VAL A 282 5.90 0.99 -13.93
CA VAL A 282 5.92 2.09 -12.95
C VAL A 282 6.61 3.34 -13.52
N ALA A 283 7.77 3.18 -14.16
CA ALA A 283 8.51 4.30 -14.77
C ALA A 283 7.66 5.03 -15.84
N ILE A 284 6.94 4.27 -16.67
CA ILE A 284 6.03 4.86 -17.68
C ILE A 284 4.92 5.66 -16.99
N PHE A 285 4.26 5.10 -15.98
CA PHE A 285 3.19 5.81 -15.26
C PHE A 285 3.70 7.07 -14.53
N LEU A 286 4.88 7.02 -13.93
CA LEU A 286 5.52 8.19 -13.31
C LEU A 286 5.93 9.26 -14.34
N ALA A 287 6.29 8.87 -15.56
CA ALA A 287 6.64 9.80 -16.63
C ALA A 287 5.44 10.53 -17.24
N VAL A 288 4.25 9.90 -17.22
CA VAL A 288 3.02 10.49 -17.83
C VAL A 288 2.67 11.87 -17.29
N PRO A 289 2.63 12.15 -15.96
CA PRO A 289 2.34 13.50 -15.45
C PRO A 289 3.36 14.53 -15.89
N TYR A 290 4.64 14.18 -15.93
CA TYR A 290 5.72 15.07 -16.37
C TYR A 290 5.59 15.40 -17.86
N TRP A 291 5.37 14.39 -18.71
CA TRP A 291 5.17 14.60 -20.14
C TRP A 291 3.91 15.43 -20.41
N LYS A 292 2.83 15.16 -19.70
CA LYS A 292 1.59 15.92 -19.81
C LYS A 292 1.80 17.40 -19.45
N ALA A 293 2.51 17.71 -18.37
CA ALA A 293 2.85 19.07 -17.99
C ALA A 293 3.76 19.75 -19.03
N LYS A 294 4.78 19.05 -19.54
CA LYS A 294 5.76 19.61 -20.48
C LYS A 294 5.22 19.85 -21.87
N TYR A 295 4.40 18.94 -22.40
CA TYR A 295 3.94 19.01 -23.79
C TYR A 295 2.60 19.73 -23.93
N PHE A 296 1.66 19.56 -23.00
CA PHE A 296 0.34 20.21 -23.08
C PHE A 296 0.37 21.70 -22.70
N THR A 297 1.21 22.11 -21.74
CA THR A 297 1.40 23.54 -21.42
C THR A 297 2.10 24.31 -22.55
N ARG A 298 3.03 23.69 -23.27
CA ARG A 298 3.66 24.33 -24.44
C ARG A 298 2.69 24.56 -25.62
N VAL A 299 1.72 23.67 -25.81
CA VAL A 299 0.70 23.81 -26.88
C VAL A 299 -0.29 24.92 -26.52
N ALA A 300 -0.65 25.10 -25.25
CA ALA A 300 -1.51 26.21 -24.82
C ALA A 300 -0.81 27.57 -24.94
N ALA A 301 0.48 27.68 -24.61
CA ALA A 301 1.25 28.90 -24.75
C ALA A 301 1.46 29.30 -26.23
N LYS A 302 1.60 28.33 -27.15
CA LYS A 302 1.69 28.62 -28.61
C LYS A 302 0.35 29.04 -29.22
N LYS A 303 -0.79 28.62 -28.69
CA LYS A 303 -2.12 29.05 -29.15
C LYS A 303 -2.54 30.42 -28.61
N GLY A 304 -2.01 30.85 -27.46
CA GLY A 304 -2.29 32.18 -26.88
C GLY A 304 -1.43 33.32 -27.45
N GLY A 305 -0.31 33.00 -28.13
CA GLY A 305 0.61 34.00 -28.70
C GLY A 305 0.29 34.47 -30.14
N SER A 306 -0.76 33.95 -30.77
CA SER A 306 -1.10 34.29 -32.17
C SER A 306 -2.37 35.17 -32.31
N SER A 307 -2.85 35.74 -31.18
CA SER A 307 -4.08 36.56 -31.19
C SER A 307 -3.85 38.04 -30.89
N ASN A 308 -2.57 38.51 -30.85
CA ASN A 308 -2.25 39.94 -30.78
C ASN A 308 -1.07 40.23 -31.74
N ALA A 309 -1.35 40.34 -33.02
CA ALA A 309 -0.57 41.05 -34.00
C ALA A 309 -1.53 41.59 -35.05
#